data_508dafb7a4745b49d4c58bf2f229fad4
#
_entry.id   508dafb7a4745b49d4c58bf2f229fad4
#
_cell.length_a   1.000
_cell.length_b   1.000
_cell.length_c   1.000
_cell.angle_alpha   90.00
_cell.angle_beta   90.00
_cell.angle_gamma   90.00
#
_symmetry.space_group_name_H-M   'P 1'
#
loop_
_entity.id
_entity.type
_entity.pdbx_description
1 polymer ?
#
loop_
_entity_poly.entity_id
_entity_poly.type
_entity_poly.pdbx_seq_one_letter_code
_entity_poly.pdbx_strand_id
1 'polypeptide(L)'
;MKNEKDYYLTTAITYTSGKPHTGNTYEIILADAIARFKRQEGYNVRFQTGTDEHGQKIEIKAKEAGIEPKQYVDQVAGVVKNIWDMMDTSYDRFMRTTDEYHEKQVQKIFKKLYDKGDI
;
A
#
# COMPACT_ATOMS: atom_id res chain seq x y z
N MET A 1 21.59 3.38 -26.64
CA MET A 1 20.42 3.21 -25.73
C MET A 1 20.98 2.84 -24.35
N LYS A 2 20.75 3.66 -23.33
CA LYS A 2 21.06 3.25 -21.95
C LYS A 2 20.17 2.07 -21.63
N ASN A 3 20.72 0.91 -21.31
CA ASN A 3 19.99 -0.18 -20.67
C ASN A 3 19.61 0.35 -19.28
N GLU A 4 18.43 0.95 -19.16
CA GLU A 4 17.88 1.31 -17.88
C GLU A 4 17.63 0.02 -17.11
N LYS A 5 18.30 -0.10 -15.96
CA LYS A 5 18.07 -1.24 -15.06
C LYS A 5 16.79 -0.96 -14.26
N ASP A 6 15.89 -1.93 -14.22
CA ASP A 6 14.70 -1.83 -13.39
C ASP A 6 15.02 -2.02 -11.91
N TYR A 7 14.38 -1.23 -11.07
CA TYR A 7 14.45 -1.32 -9.62
C TYR A 7 13.05 -1.26 -9.01
N TYR A 8 12.62 -2.33 -8.40
CA TYR A 8 11.31 -2.41 -7.75
C TYR A 8 11.44 -2.34 -6.23
N LEU A 9 10.73 -1.42 -5.61
CA LEU A 9 10.76 -1.17 -4.17
C LEU A 9 9.33 -1.13 -3.62
N THR A 10 9.10 -1.84 -2.53
CA THR A 10 7.85 -1.79 -1.77
C THR A 10 8.11 -1.50 -0.31
N THR A 11 7.14 -0.93 0.38
CA THR A 11 7.08 -0.86 1.84
C THR A 11 6.10 -1.90 2.39
N ALA A 12 6.09 -2.09 3.71
CA ALA A 12 4.90 -2.60 4.36
C ALA A 12 3.71 -1.67 4.07
N ILE A 13 2.51 -2.23 3.97
CA ILE A 13 1.28 -1.46 3.76
C ILE A 13 0.62 -1.19 5.10
N THR A 14 0.25 0.06 5.34
CA THR A 14 -0.28 0.52 6.63
C THR A 14 -1.66 -0.07 6.91
N TYR A 15 -1.82 -0.73 8.07
CA TYR A 15 -3.11 -1.27 8.48
C TYR A 15 -4.06 -0.15 8.90
N THR A 16 -5.25 -0.13 8.31
CA THR A 16 -6.24 0.96 8.46
C THR A 16 -7.09 0.87 9.73
N SER A 17 -6.56 0.33 10.82
CA SER A 17 -7.25 0.32 12.11
C SER A 17 -7.13 1.65 12.88
N GLY A 18 -6.38 2.61 12.38
CA GLY A 18 -6.17 3.92 12.96
C GLY A 18 -5.21 4.78 12.15
N LYS A 19 -4.91 5.97 12.66
CA LYS A 19 -3.94 6.88 12.03
C LYS A 19 -2.52 6.28 12.08
N PRO A 20 -1.67 6.53 11.06
CA PRO A 20 -0.29 6.11 11.10
C PRO A 20 0.48 6.79 12.24
N HIS A 21 1.46 6.10 12.77
CA HIS A 21 2.36 6.62 13.80
C HIS A 21 3.79 6.82 13.26
N THR A 22 4.68 7.36 14.07
CA THR A 22 6.07 7.69 13.69
C THR A 22 6.83 6.51 13.08
N GLY A 23 6.58 5.27 13.52
CA GLY A 23 7.19 4.08 12.92
C GLY A 23 6.82 3.87 11.46
N ASN A 24 5.56 4.12 11.08
CA ASN A 24 5.12 4.04 9.70
C ASN A 24 5.76 5.15 8.84
N THR A 25 5.88 6.38 9.38
CA THR A 25 6.52 7.48 8.67
C THR A 25 8.03 7.26 8.51
N TYR A 26 8.69 6.66 9.48
CA TYR A 26 10.11 6.30 9.37
C TYR A 26 10.37 5.34 8.20
N GLU A 27 9.57 4.29 8.10
CA GLU A 27 9.69 3.31 7.02
C GLU A 27 9.50 3.92 5.63
N ILE A 28 8.45 4.73 5.47
CA ILE A 28 8.15 5.35 4.17
C ILE A 28 9.23 6.35 3.74
N ILE A 29 9.78 7.13 4.68
CA ILE A 29 10.87 8.08 4.39
C ILE A 29 12.15 7.33 4.00
N LEU A 30 12.48 6.22 4.67
CA LEU A 30 13.63 5.39 4.34
C LEU A 30 13.51 4.81 2.93
N ALA A 31 12.34 4.25 2.60
CA ALA A 31 12.07 3.72 1.26
C ALA A 31 12.12 4.81 0.19
N ASP A 32 11.57 5.98 0.47
CA ASP A 32 11.61 7.13 -0.45
C ASP A 32 13.04 7.61 -0.72
N ALA A 33 13.88 7.67 0.31
CA ALA A 33 15.30 8.01 0.15
C ALA A 33 16.01 7.02 -0.78
N ILE A 34 15.76 5.71 -0.62
CA ILE A 34 16.31 4.67 -1.50
C ILE A 34 15.79 4.83 -2.94
N ALA A 35 14.48 5.04 -3.11
CA ALA A 35 13.88 5.23 -4.43
C ALA A 35 14.49 6.43 -5.17
N ARG A 36 14.62 7.57 -4.48
CA ARG A 36 15.24 8.78 -5.02
C ARG A 36 16.71 8.56 -5.39
N PHE A 37 17.47 7.91 -4.52
CA PHE A 37 18.86 7.57 -4.77
C PHE A 37 19.00 6.68 -6.02
N LYS A 38 18.19 5.64 -6.14
CA LYS A 38 18.19 4.75 -7.32
C LYS A 38 17.82 5.48 -8.61
N ARG A 39 16.89 6.43 -8.57
CA ARG A 39 16.59 7.28 -9.73
C ARG A 39 17.80 8.15 -10.13
N GLN A 40 18.54 8.70 -9.15
CA GLN A 40 19.76 9.44 -9.43
C GLN A 40 20.87 8.59 -10.04
N GLU A 41 20.93 7.30 -9.68
CA GLU A 41 21.84 6.34 -10.31
C GLU A 41 21.41 5.93 -11.73
N GLY A 42 20.25 6.40 -12.21
CA GLY A 42 19.74 6.12 -13.56
C GLY A 42 18.94 4.82 -13.67
N TYR A 43 18.42 4.28 -12.55
CA TYR A 43 17.49 3.15 -12.58
C TYR A 43 16.09 3.62 -12.97
N ASN A 44 15.36 2.75 -13.68
CA ASN A 44 13.92 2.85 -13.84
C ASN A 44 13.25 2.32 -12.56
N VAL A 45 12.89 3.23 -11.64
CA VAL A 45 12.39 2.85 -10.33
C VAL A 45 10.86 2.74 -10.35
N ARG A 46 10.35 1.64 -9.81
CA ARG A 46 8.95 1.46 -9.46
C ARG A 46 8.82 1.34 -7.95
N PHE A 47 8.29 2.39 -7.30
CA PHE A 47 8.09 2.44 -5.86
C PHE A 47 6.61 2.34 -5.53
N GLN A 48 6.23 1.32 -4.76
CA GLN A 48 4.84 1.06 -4.36
C GLN A 48 4.71 1.01 -2.84
N THR A 49 3.69 1.68 -2.34
CA THR A 49 3.21 1.62 -0.95
C THR A 49 1.69 1.45 -0.95
N GLY A 50 1.04 1.52 0.20
CA GLY A 50 -0.41 1.42 0.25
C GLY A 50 -0.97 1.17 1.64
N THR A 51 -2.21 0.66 1.67
CA THR A 51 -2.95 0.35 2.90
C THR A 51 -3.51 -1.07 2.89
N ASP A 52 -3.48 -1.70 4.08
CA ASP A 52 -4.15 -2.97 4.38
C ASP A 52 -5.50 -2.67 5.03
N GLU A 53 -6.59 -3.13 4.38
CA GLU A 53 -7.94 -2.62 4.64
C GLU A 53 -8.97 -3.70 4.98
N HIS A 54 -8.52 -4.93 5.26
CA HIS A 54 -9.41 -6.03 5.64
C HIS A 54 -9.16 -6.51 7.07
N GLY A 55 -10.21 -6.98 7.72
CA GLY A 55 -10.12 -7.67 9.00
C GLY A 55 -11.14 -7.22 10.04
N GLN A 56 -11.38 -8.08 11.03
CA GLN A 56 -12.39 -7.89 12.07
C GLN A 56 -12.22 -6.59 12.87
N LYS A 57 -10.97 -6.18 13.11
CA LYS A 57 -10.69 -4.94 13.87
C LYS A 57 -11.22 -3.70 13.14
N ILE A 58 -11.19 -3.70 11.81
CA ILE A 58 -11.74 -2.63 10.99
C ILE A 58 -13.27 -2.60 11.07
N GLU A 59 -13.92 -3.77 11.03
CA GLU A 59 -15.37 -3.87 11.18
C GLU A 59 -15.83 -3.34 12.55
N ILE A 60 -15.10 -3.69 13.63
CA ILE A 60 -15.37 -3.18 14.97
C ILE A 60 -15.26 -1.64 14.99
N LYS A 61 -14.18 -1.09 14.41
CA LYS A 61 -13.95 0.36 14.37
C LYS A 61 -15.01 1.11 13.54
N ALA A 62 -15.42 0.55 12.42
CA ALA A 62 -16.48 1.09 11.60
C ALA A 62 -17.82 1.12 12.37
N LYS A 63 -18.14 0.04 13.08
CA LYS A 63 -19.34 -0.06 13.92
C LYS A 63 -19.30 0.96 15.08
N GLU A 64 -18.16 1.11 15.76
CA GLU A 64 -17.97 2.13 16.80
C GLU A 64 -18.16 3.55 16.25
N ALA A 65 -17.76 3.79 15.01
CA ALA A 65 -17.93 5.08 14.31
C ALA A 65 -19.34 5.27 13.71
N GLY A 66 -20.18 4.24 13.70
CA GLY A 66 -21.52 4.29 13.14
C GLY A 66 -21.58 4.40 11.60
N ILE A 67 -20.57 3.89 10.90
CA ILE A 67 -20.45 3.93 9.45
C ILE A 67 -20.11 2.54 8.87
N GLU A 68 -20.30 2.39 7.55
CA GLU A 68 -19.95 1.15 6.87
C GLU A 68 -18.43 0.90 6.83
N PRO A 69 -17.95 -0.37 6.89
CA PRO A 69 -16.52 -0.69 6.86
C PRO A 69 -15.78 -0.06 5.68
N LYS A 70 -16.38 -0.08 4.49
CA LYS A 70 -15.77 0.53 3.29
C LYS A 70 -15.58 2.04 3.46
N GLN A 71 -16.57 2.73 4.00
CA GLN A 71 -16.49 4.17 4.28
C GLN A 71 -15.41 4.48 5.32
N TYR A 72 -15.29 3.65 6.35
CA TYR A 72 -14.26 3.78 7.37
C TYR A 72 -12.84 3.68 6.76
N VAL A 73 -12.57 2.63 5.98
CA VAL A 73 -11.24 2.45 5.37
C VAL A 73 -10.94 3.51 4.32
N ASP A 74 -11.96 4.03 3.60
CA ASP A 74 -11.78 5.15 2.66
C ASP A 74 -11.28 6.40 3.39
N GLN A 75 -11.84 6.71 4.56
CA GLN A 75 -11.41 7.84 5.38
C GLN A 75 -9.98 7.65 5.90
N VAL A 76 -9.67 6.48 6.46
CA VAL A 76 -8.34 6.22 7.04
C VAL A 76 -7.27 6.17 5.96
N ALA A 77 -7.53 5.49 4.84
CA ALA A 77 -6.61 5.45 3.70
C ALA A 77 -6.34 6.85 3.13
N GLY A 78 -7.38 7.70 3.07
CA GLY A 78 -7.23 9.10 2.71
C GLY A 78 -6.30 9.87 3.64
N VAL A 79 -6.41 9.66 4.96
CA VAL A 79 -5.50 10.27 5.95
C VAL A 79 -4.06 9.79 5.74
N VAL A 80 -3.84 8.48 5.58
CA VAL A 80 -2.51 7.91 5.32
C VAL A 80 -1.90 8.52 4.07
N LYS A 81 -2.66 8.51 2.98
CA LYS A 81 -2.20 9.07 1.69
C LYS A 81 -1.84 10.55 1.81
N ASN A 82 -2.67 11.36 2.47
CA ASN A 82 -2.40 12.77 2.69
C ASN A 82 -1.10 13.01 3.49
N ILE A 83 -0.80 12.16 4.48
CA ILE A 83 0.45 12.26 5.24
C ILE A 83 1.65 11.94 4.35
N TRP A 84 1.58 10.89 3.52
CA TRP A 84 2.65 10.53 2.57
C TRP A 84 2.87 11.65 1.53
N ASP A 85 1.78 12.22 1.01
CA ASP A 85 1.83 13.32 0.05
C ASP A 85 2.41 14.61 0.68
N MET A 86 2.05 14.90 1.94
CA MET A 86 2.61 16.05 2.68
C MET A 86 4.12 15.92 2.93
N MET A 87 4.63 14.69 3.05
CA MET A 87 6.07 14.41 3.16
C MET A 87 6.79 14.36 1.80
N ASP A 88 6.10 14.70 0.71
CA ASP A 88 6.62 14.65 -0.66
C ASP A 88 7.18 13.26 -1.04
N THR A 89 6.53 12.19 -0.57
CA THR A 89 6.94 10.81 -0.85
C THR A 89 6.77 10.50 -2.34
N SER A 90 7.82 10.02 -2.99
CA SER A 90 7.88 9.83 -4.44
C SER A 90 7.40 8.46 -4.93
N TYR A 91 6.42 7.86 -4.25
CA TYR A 91 5.83 6.59 -4.70
C TYR A 91 5.14 6.75 -6.07
N ASP A 92 5.25 5.71 -6.90
CA ASP A 92 4.58 5.64 -8.20
C ASP A 92 3.16 5.09 -8.07
N ARG A 93 2.92 4.30 -7.02
CA ARG A 93 1.61 3.70 -6.76
C ARG A 93 1.30 3.64 -5.27
N PHE A 94 0.13 4.15 -4.92
CA PHE A 94 -0.52 3.90 -3.63
C PHE A 94 -1.60 2.84 -3.86
N MET A 95 -1.36 1.61 -3.38
CA MET A 95 -2.24 0.47 -3.56
C MET A 95 -3.10 0.27 -2.32
N ARG A 96 -4.38 0.02 -2.53
CA ARG A 96 -5.31 -0.35 -1.48
C ARG A 96 -5.73 -1.80 -1.64
N THR A 97 -5.82 -2.56 -0.56
CA THR A 97 -6.26 -3.96 -0.65
C THR A 97 -7.74 -4.09 -1.02
N THR A 98 -8.52 -3.00 -0.91
CA THR A 98 -9.90 -2.90 -1.40
C THR A 98 -10.02 -2.39 -2.84
N ASP A 99 -8.91 -2.13 -3.54
CA ASP A 99 -8.96 -1.80 -4.96
C ASP A 99 -9.46 -3.00 -5.77
N GLU A 100 -10.44 -2.81 -6.63
CA GLU A 100 -11.02 -3.87 -7.47
C GLU A 100 -9.96 -4.62 -8.30
N TYR A 101 -8.95 -3.89 -8.79
CA TYR A 101 -7.83 -4.48 -9.50
C TYR A 101 -7.05 -5.46 -8.60
N HIS A 102 -6.77 -5.09 -7.36
CA HIS A 102 -6.07 -5.93 -6.39
C HIS A 102 -6.88 -7.19 -6.08
N GLU A 103 -8.16 -7.03 -5.75
CA GLU A 103 -9.06 -8.14 -5.44
C GLU A 103 -9.13 -9.16 -6.59
N LYS A 104 -9.27 -8.68 -7.83
CA LYS A 104 -9.25 -9.55 -9.03
C LYS A 104 -7.95 -10.34 -9.18
N GLN A 105 -6.79 -9.72 -8.87
CA GLN A 105 -5.51 -10.40 -8.94
C GLN A 105 -5.36 -11.46 -7.83
N VAL A 106 -5.79 -11.13 -6.62
CA VAL A 106 -5.79 -12.08 -5.48
C VAL A 106 -6.67 -13.28 -5.79
N GLN A 107 -7.91 -13.07 -6.25
CA GLN A 107 -8.83 -14.14 -6.65
C GLN A 107 -8.24 -15.06 -7.73
N LYS A 108 -7.57 -14.47 -8.72
CA LYS A 108 -6.93 -15.21 -9.81
C LYS A 108 -5.79 -16.10 -9.32
N ILE A 109 -4.95 -15.57 -8.41
CA ILE A 109 -3.83 -16.33 -7.83
C ILE A 109 -4.38 -17.42 -6.90
N PHE A 110 -5.33 -17.08 -6.04
CA PHE A 110 -5.98 -18.04 -5.13
C PHE A 110 -6.58 -19.22 -5.91
N LYS A 111 -7.38 -18.91 -6.95
CA LYS A 111 -7.97 -19.95 -7.81
C LYS A 111 -6.90 -20.85 -8.43
N LYS A 112 -5.80 -20.30 -8.91
CA LYS A 112 -4.70 -21.07 -9.50
C LYS A 112 -4.07 -22.04 -8.49
N LEU A 113 -3.87 -21.60 -7.25
CA LEU A 113 -3.32 -22.44 -6.18
C LEU A 113 -4.31 -23.51 -5.74
N TYR A 114 -5.60 -23.16 -5.63
CA TYR A 114 -6.67 -24.09 -5.34
C TYR A 114 -6.79 -25.18 -6.41
N ASP A 115 -6.84 -24.80 -7.69
CA ASP A 115 -6.94 -25.75 -8.81
C ASP A 115 -5.72 -26.70 -8.89
N LYS A 116 -4.56 -26.23 -8.41
CA LYS A 116 -3.32 -27.02 -8.33
C LYS A 116 -3.29 -27.98 -7.13
N GLY A 117 -4.12 -27.77 -6.11
CA GLY A 117 -4.17 -28.55 -4.90
C GLY A 117 -3.20 -28.10 -3.80
N ASP A 118 -2.69 -26.88 -3.87
CA ASP A 118 -1.83 -26.28 -2.83
C ASP A 118 -2.67 -25.65 -1.70
N ILE A 119 -3.95 -25.44 -1.94
CA ILE A 119 -4.96 -24.93 -0.99
C ILE A 119 -6.15 -25.91 -0.99
#